data_b46038fdccb0b156ba7f5e01223644ee
#
_entry.id   b46038fdccb0b156ba7f5e01223644ee
#
_cell.length_a   1.000
_cell.length_b   1.000
_cell.length_c   1.000
_cell.angle_alpha   90.00
_cell.angle_beta   90.00
_cell.angle_gamma   90.00
#
_symmetry.space_group_name_H-M   'P 1'
#
loop_
_entity.id
_entity.type
_entity.pdbx_description
1 polymer ?
#
loop_
_entity_poly.entity_id
_entity_poly.type
_entity_poly.pdbx_seq_one_letter_code
_entity_poly.pdbx_strand_id
1 'polypeptide(L)'
;AWRKGVSSIIVPNVIDFDLPLPDVNPAQVRQKIGLTEDDILILQPTRVVPRKGIEHAITVVARLKDPRCKLVISHESGDEGEAYLNALMDSAHAANVDLRLVATVLPDVVNGREQPIPEGSLGLWELYGAADLVTYPSLYEGFGNALLEAFYYRVPVLINRYSIFIQDIEPKGFKTISMDGYVTPELIKTVREILADRGLRQEMVEHNFRLANRYYSYSILRRRLQTLLINVLGMD
;
A
#
# COMPACT_ATOMS: atom_id res chain seq x y z
N ALA A 1 -7.61 -20.70 17.02
CA ALA A 1 -8.62 -21.72 16.70
C ALA A 1 -8.10 -23.12 17.08
N TRP A 2 -6.92 -23.54 16.68
CA TRP A 2 -6.33 -24.87 16.95
C TRP A 2 -6.31 -25.25 18.45
N ARG A 3 -5.99 -24.30 19.34
CA ARG A 3 -5.97 -24.55 20.80
C ARG A 3 -7.35 -24.82 21.42
N LYS A 4 -8.44 -24.52 20.71
CA LYS A 4 -9.82 -24.69 21.19
C LYS A 4 -10.58 -25.80 20.45
N GLY A 5 -9.92 -26.57 19.58
CA GLY A 5 -10.58 -27.61 18.79
C GLY A 5 -11.62 -27.10 17.79
N VAL A 6 -11.56 -25.82 17.44
CA VAL A 6 -12.50 -25.22 16.49
C VAL A 6 -11.92 -25.28 15.08
N SER A 7 -12.65 -25.90 14.16
CA SER A 7 -12.34 -25.86 12.73
C SER A 7 -12.53 -24.45 12.20
N SER A 8 -11.54 -23.91 11.48
CA SER A 8 -11.62 -22.57 10.89
C SER A 8 -11.06 -22.58 9.48
N ILE A 9 -11.71 -21.81 8.61
CA ILE A 9 -11.26 -21.55 7.24
C ILE A 9 -10.88 -20.09 7.15
N ILE A 10 -9.67 -19.81 6.62
CA ILE A 10 -9.22 -18.43 6.37
C ILE A 10 -9.85 -17.95 5.06
N VAL A 11 -10.65 -16.90 5.17
CA VAL A 11 -11.16 -16.13 4.02
C VAL A 11 -10.27 -14.89 3.88
N PRO A 12 -9.45 -14.78 2.82
CA PRO A 12 -8.55 -13.66 2.67
C PRO A 12 -9.31 -12.39 2.23
N ASN A 13 -8.70 -11.23 2.47
CA ASN A 13 -9.07 -10.02 1.76
C ASN A 13 -8.74 -10.21 0.28
N VAL A 14 -9.56 -9.61 -0.59
CA VAL A 14 -9.44 -9.78 -2.04
C VAL A 14 -9.63 -8.44 -2.76
N ILE A 15 -9.09 -8.39 -3.99
CA ILE A 15 -9.35 -7.33 -4.97
C ILE A 15 -9.82 -7.99 -6.26
N ASP A 16 -10.57 -7.27 -7.07
CA ASP A 16 -10.92 -7.69 -8.41
C ASP A 16 -9.76 -7.41 -9.39
N PHE A 17 -8.90 -8.42 -9.55
CA PHE A 17 -7.75 -8.34 -10.46
C PHE A 17 -8.13 -8.44 -11.94
N ASP A 18 -9.39 -8.77 -12.27
CA ASP A 18 -9.90 -8.84 -13.63
C ASP A 18 -10.35 -7.47 -14.13
N LEU A 19 -10.56 -6.50 -13.25
CA LEU A 19 -10.84 -5.12 -13.63
C LEU A 19 -9.60 -4.49 -14.26
N PRO A 20 -9.77 -3.70 -15.35
CA PRO A 20 -8.67 -2.92 -15.89
C PRO A 20 -8.20 -1.88 -14.89
N LEU A 21 -6.89 -1.58 -14.91
CA LEU A 21 -6.40 -0.44 -14.15
C LEU A 21 -7.08 0.84 -14.63
N PRO A 22 -7.44 1.75 -13.73
CA PRO A 22 -7.95 3.06 -14.11
C PRO A 22 -6.93 3.78 -15.01
N ASP A 23 -7.44 4.51 -16.01
CA ASP A 23 -6.61 5.37 -16.84
C ASP A 23 -6.20 6.59 -16.00
N VAL A 24 -4.93 6.63 -15.64
CA VAL A 24 -4.35 7.69 -14.81
C VAL A 24 -3.27 8.40 -15.62
N ASN A 25 -3.35 9.74 -15.67
CA ASN A 25 -2.27 10.55 -16.17
C ASN A 25 -1.34 10.96 -15.00
N PRO A 26 -0.16 10.31 -14.84
CA PRO A 26 0.71 10.58 -13.69
C PRO A 26 1.19 12.04 -13.61
N ALA A 27 1.42 12.69 -14.75
CA ALA A 27 1.87 14.09 -14.79
C ALA A 27 0.79 15.04 -14.25
N GLN A 28 -0.47 14.82 -14.61
CA GLN A 28 -1.58 15.62 -14.07
C GLN A 28 -1.78 15.41 -12.57
N VAL A 29 -1.68 14.15 -12.10
CA VAL A 29 -1.77 13.83 -10.67
C VAL A 29 -0.65 14.53 -9.90
N ARG A 30 0.59 14.44 -10.38
CA ARG A 30 1.75 15.10 -9.77
C ARG A 30 1.54 16.62 -9.72
N GLN A 31 1.06 17.23 -10.79
CA GLN A 31 0.76 18.66 -10.84
C GLN A 31 -0.32 19.06 -9.81
N LYS A 32 -1.40 18.28 -9.69
CA LYS A 32 -2.47 18.52 -8.69
C LYS A 32 -1.95 18.58 -7.25
N ILE A 33 -0.92 17.80 -6.93
CA ILE A 33 -0.32 17.77 -5.60
C ILE A 33 0.97 18.60 -5.49
N GLY A 34 1.25 19.43 -6.51
CA GLY A 34 2.38 20.35 -6.53
C GLY A 34 3.73 19.68 -6.74
N LEU A 35 3.76 18.51 -7.37
CA LEU A 35 5.00 17.82 -7.78
C LEU A 35 5.31 18.11 -9.24
N THR A 36 6.59 18.01 -9.59
CA THR A 36 7.10 18.04 -10.97
C THR A 36 7.21 16.64 -11.56
N GLU A 37 7.49 16.54 -12.86
CA GLU A 37 7.72 15.24 -13.52
C GLU A 37 8.99 14.54 -13.04
N ASP A 38 9.99 15.33 -12.62
CA ASP A 38 11.28 14.82 -12.12
C ASP A 38 11.22 14.35 -10.66
N ASP A 39 10.18 14.69 -9.92
CA ASP A 39 10.01 14.26 -8.54
C ASP A 39 9.69 12.78 -8.45
N ILE A 40 10.18 12.14 -7.41
CA ILE A 40 9.92 10.73 -7.06
C ILE A 40 8.82 10.68 -6.03
N LEU A 41 7.63 10.20 -6.40
CA LEU A 41 6.47 10.11 -5.52
C LEU A 41 6.58 8.83 -4.67
N ILE A 42 6.84 9.01 -3.39
CA ILE A 42 6.83 7.94 -2.39
C ILE A 42 5.51 8.04 -1.63
N LEU A 43 4.61 7.08 -1.87
CA LEU A 43 3.25 7.09 -1.34
C LEU A 43 3.15 6.32 -0.02
N GLN A 44 2.58 6.93 1.01
CA GLN A 44 2.15 6.31 2.25
C GLN A 44 0.62 6.24 2.28
N PRO A 45 -0.01 5.17 1.74
CA PRO A 45 -1.46 5.12 1.53
C PRO A 45 -2.20 4.64 2.78
N THR A 46 -1.96 5.27 3.92
CA THR A 46 -2.53 4.86 5.20
C THR A 46 -2.97 6.06 6.03
N ARG A 47 -3.89 5.80 6.97
CA ARG A 47 -4.26 6.80 7.97
C ARG A 47 -3.06 7.20 8.83
N VAL A 48 -3.08 8.43 9.34
CA VAL A 48 -2.03 8.95 10.22
C VAL A 48 -2.31 8.49 11.65
N VAL A 49 -1.80 7.30 11.98
CA VAL A 49 -1.88 6.71 13.32
C VAL A 49 -0.56 5.99 13.67
N PRO A 50 -0.13 5.95 14.94
CA PRO A 50 1.21 5.46 15.32
C PRO A 50 1.54 4.05 14.81
N ARG A 51 0.56 3.14 14.82
CA ARG A 51 0.80 1.75 14.36
C ARG A 51 1.19 1.63 12.88
N LYS A 52 1.02 2.70 12.10
CA LYS A 52 1.41 2.72 10.67
C LYS A 52 2.90 2.99 10.47
N GLY A 53 3.63 3.39 11.52
CA GLY A 53 5.09 3.51 11.51
C GLY A 53 5.61 4.52 10.49
N ILE A 54 4.88 5.63 10.29
CA ILE A 54 5.20 6.65 9.29
C ILE A 54 6.59 7.26 9.52
N GLU A 55 7.08 7.24 10.75
CA GLU A 55 8.44 7.63 11.13
C GLU A 55 9.52 6.87 10.35
N HIS A 56 9.25 5.60 10.06
CA HIS A 56 10.16 4.80 9.25
C HIS A 56 10.17 5.27 7.79
N ALA A 57 9.01 5.66 7.24
CA ALA A 57 8.94 6.23 5.90
C ALA A 57 9.74 7.54 5.81
N ILE A 58 9.59 8.44 6.80
CA ILE A 58 10.39 9.67 6.92
C ILE A 58 11.89 9.31 6.97
N THR A 59 12.26 8.34 7.79
CA THR A 59 13.66 7.88 7.92
C THR A 59 14.21 7.34 6.60
N VAL A 60 13.42 6.59 5.85
CA VAL A 60 13.81 6.08 4.52
C VAL A 60 14.09 7.24 3.57
N VAL A 61 13.16 8.18 3.44
CA VAL A 61 13.31 9.33 2.54
C VAL A 61 14.51 10.19 2.93
N ALA A 62 14.69 10.48 4.22
CA ALA A 62 15.84 11.22 4.72
C ALA A 62 17.18 10.56 4.36
N ARG A 63 17.26 9.22 4.47
CA ARG A 63 18.48 8.45 4.17
C ARG A 63 18.72 8.25 2.67
N LEU A 64 17.70 8.40 1.83
CA LEU A 64 17.88 8.43 0.37
C LEU A 64 18.73 9.64 -0.05
N LYS A 65 18.63 10.77 0.66
CA LYS A 65 19.37 12.02 0.36
C LYS A 65 19.16 12.48 -1.10
N ASP A 66 17.99 12.23 -1.66
CA ASP A 66 17.61 12.67 -3.00
C ASP A 66 16.48 13.70 -2.85
N PRO A 67 16.71 14.98 -3.20
CA PRO A 67 15.71 16.05 -3.03
C PRO A 67 14.48 15.86 -3.90
N ARG A 68 14.54 14.99 -4.91
CA ARG A 68 13.39 14.63 -5.73
C ARG A 68 12.39 13.74 -5.01
N CYS A 69 12.82 13.01 -3.95
CA CYS A 69 11.94 12.15 -3.19
C CYS A 69 10.94 12.97 -2.36
N LYS A 70 9.66 12.79 -2.62
CA LYS A 70 8.55 13.45 -1.93
C LYS A 70 7.70 12.39 -1.24
N LEU A 71 7.55 12.50 0.08
CA LEU A 71 6.70 11.59 0.85
C LEU A 71 5.28 12.14 0.89
N VAL A 72 4.34 11.40 0.33
CA VAL A 72 2.94 11.79 0.24
C VAL A 72 2.08 10.84 1.06
N ILE A 73 1.36 11.38 2.04
CA ILE A 73 0.36 10.64 2.84
C ILE A 73 -1.02 10.94 2.24
N SER A 74 -1.79 9.89 1.91
CA SER A 74 -3.06 10.01 1.19
C SER A 74 -4.31 10.10 2.06
N HIS A 75 -4.18 10.02 3.37
CA HIS A 75 -5.33 10.04 4.29
C HIS A 75 -5.16 11.14 5.32
N GLU A 76 -6.27 11.81 5.59
CA GLU A 76 -6.31 12.79 6.68
C GLU A 76 -6.08 12.13 8.05
N SER A 77 -5.57 12.90 9.00
CA SER A 77 -5.60 12.53 10.40
C SER A 77 -7.04 12.65 10.89
N GLY A 78 -7.64 11.56 11.39
CA GLY A 78 -8.85 11.69 12.19
C GLY A 78 -8.57 12.39 13.53
N ASP A 79 -9.61 12.70 14.29
CA ASP A 79 -9.55 13.47 15.57
C ASP A 79 -8.50 12.94 16.57
N GLU A 80 -8.14 11.66 16.51
CA GLU A 80 -7.10 11.03 17.34
C GLU A 80 -5.66 11.27 16.85
N GLY A 81 -5.48 11.88 15.68
CA GLY A 81 -4.19 11.91 14.99
C GLY A 81 -3.46 13.24 14.95
N GLU A 82 -4.04 14.36 15.40
CA GLU A 82 -3.41 15.69 15.25
C GLU A 82 -2.04 15.82 15.93
N ALA A 83 -1.95 15.38 17.20
CA ALA A 83 -0.67 15.45 17.91
C ALA A 83 0.42 14.58 17.24
N TYR A 84 0.02 13.39 16.76
CA TYR A 84 0.93 12.51 16.05
C TYR A 84 1.32 13.07 14.68
N LEU A 85 0.37 13.66 13.93
CA LEU A 85 0.65 14.34 12.68
C LEU A 85 1.64 15.48 12.86
N ASN A 86 1.43 16.34 13.86
CA ASN A 86 2.34 17.45 14.17
C ASN A 86 3.76 16.94 14.47
N ALA A 87 3.88 15.88 15.28
CA ALA A 87 5.17 15.25 15.56
C ALA A 87 5.84 14.67 14.29
N LEU A 88 5.08 14.11 13.36
CA LEU A 88 5.60 13.65 12.07
C LEU A 88 6.07 14.81 11.19
N MET A 89 5.31 15.91 11.13
CA MET A 89 5.68 17.10 10.37
C MET A 89 6.97 17.72 10.93
N ASP A 90 7.09 17.84 12.26
CA ASP A 90 8.31 18.32 12.92
C ASP A 90 9.50 17.41 12.62
N SER A 91 9.30 16.10 12.69
CA SER A 91 10.33 15.11 12.39
C SER A 91 10.77 15.19 10.92
N ALA A 92 9.84 15.31 9.99
CA ALA A 92 10.11 15.46 8.57
C ALA A 92 10.90 16.75 8.29
N HIS A 93 10.48 17.87 8.89
CA HIS A 93 11.18 19.14 8.79
C HIS A 93 12.61 19.05 9.33
N ALA A 94 12.79 18.49 10.53
CA ALA A 94 14.11 18.31 11.13
C ALA A 94 15.02 17.39 10.29
N ALA A 95 14.45 16.41 9.59
CA ALA A 95 15.15 15.49 8.70
C ALA A 95 15.31 16.01 7.26
N ASN A 96 14.83 17.21 6.96
CA ASN A 96 14.82 17.83 5.62
C ASN A 96 14.08 16.99 4.58
N VAL A 97 12.92 16.40 4.96
CA VAL A 97 12.04 15.59 4.12
C VAL A 97 10.83 16.42 3.69
N ASP A 98 10.57 16.47 2.39
CA ASP A 98 9.32 17.05 1.84
C ASP A 98 8.19 16.05 2.09
N LEU A 99 7.44 16.28 3.18
CA LEU A 99 6.28 15.50 3.58
C LEU A 99 5.00 16.27 3.25
N ARG A 100 4.11 15.65 2.49
CA ARG A 100 2.84 16.24 2.06
C ARG A 100 1.66 15.41 2.50
N LEU A 101 0.64 16.07 3.01
CA LEU A 101 -0.68 15.49 3.24
C LEU A 101 -1.55 15.80 2.03
N VAL A 102 -2.18 14.78 1.48
CA VAL A 102 -3.09 14.90 0.34
C VAL A 102 -4.41 14.23 0.70
N ALA A 103 -5.45 15.04 0.81
CA ALA A 103 -6.80 14.50 1.01
C ALA A 103 -7.23 13.74 -0.24
N THR A 104 -7.62 12.48 -0.05
CA THR A 104 -8.20 11.67 -1.13
C THR A 104 -9.64 11.34 -0.84
N VAL A 105 -10.43 11.19 -1.89
CA VAL A 105 -11.81 10.74 -1.80
C VAL A 105 -11.94 9.33 -2.37
N LEU A 106 -12.82 8.54 -1.77
CA LEU A 106 -13.27 7.28 -2.35
C LEU A 106 -14.57 7.53 -3.09
N PRO A 107 -14.84 6.84 -4.21
CA PRO A 107 -16.12 6.94 -4.87
C PRO A 107 -17.23 6.42 -3.96
N ASP A 108 -18.33 7.16 -3.90
CA ASP A 108 -19.54 6.68 -3.25
C ASP A 108 -20.12 5.51 -4.04
N VAL A 109 -20.67 4.51 -3.35
CA VAL A 109 -21.34 3.38 -3.99
C VAL A 109 -22.84 3.49 -3.79
N VAL A 110 -23.55 3.84 -4.86
CA VAL A 110 -25.03 3.93 -4.87
C VAL A 110 -25.60 2.80 -5.72
N ASN A 111 -26.46 1.98 -5.13
CA ASN A 111 -27.07 0.81 -5.79
C ASN A 111 -26.05 -0.16 -6.44
N GLY A 112 -24.88 -0.36 -5.77
CA GLY A 112 -23.81 -1.23 -6.27
C GLY A 112 -23.00 -0.65 -7.43
N ARG A 113 -23.13 0.65 -7.72
CA ARG A 113 -22.34 1.36 -8.74
C ARG A 113 -21.52 2.47 -8.10
N GLU A 114 -20.25 2.52 -8.43
CA GLU A 114 -19.40 3.64 -8.04
C GLU A 114 -19.86 4.93 -8.72
N GLN A 115 -19.92 6.00 -7.95
CA GLN A 115 -20.22 7.34 -8.44
C GLN A 115 -18.92 8.06 -8.79
N PRO A 116 -18.92 8.97 -9.79
CA PRO A 116 -17.79 9.83 -10.05
C PRO A 116 -17.44 10.63 -8.78
N ILE A 117 -16.13 10.77 -8.51
CA ILE A 117 -15.69 11.67 -7.45
C ILE A 117 -15.94 13.13 -7.83
N PRO A 118 -16.12 14.04 -6.86
CA PRO A 118 -16.32 15.45 -7.13
C PRO A 118 -15.20 16.04 -8.01
N GLU A 119 -15.57 16.91 -8.92
CA GLU A 119 -14.60 17.58 -9.81
C GLU A 119 -13.54 18.32 -8.99
N GLY A 120 -12.27 18.17 -9.38
CA GLY A 120 -11.13 18.74 -8.66
C GLY A 120 -10.64 17.90 -7.48
N SER A 121 -11.40 16.90 -7.04
CA SER A 121 -10.95 15.95 -6.02
C SER A 121 -9.90 14.99 -6.59
N LEU A 122 -9.17 14.31 -5.69
CA LEU A 122 -8.17 13.31 -6.04
C LEU A 122 -8.57 11.96 -5.46
N GLY A 123 -8.65 10.94 -6.32
CA GLY A 123 -8.89 9.58 -5.90
C GLY A 123 -7.62 8.90 -5.41
N LEU A 124 -7.74 7.99 -4.43
CA LEU A 124 -6.59 7.23 -3.94
C LEU A 124 -5.93 6.42 -5.08
N TRP A 125 -6.72 5.90 -6.02
CA TRP A 125 -6.21 5.15 -7.18
C TRP A 125 -5.34 6.02 -8.11
N GLU A 126 -5.62 7.33 -8.21
CA GLU A 126 -4.79 8.26 -8.99
C GLU A 126 -3.39 8.39 -8.37
N LEU A 127 -3.31 8.44 -7.02
CA LEU A 127 -2.02 8.46 -6.32
C LEU A 127 -1.22 7.18 -6.53
N TYR A 128 -1.88 6.00 -6.45
CA TYR A 128 -1.20 4.74 -6.76
C TYR A 128 -0.69 4.72 -8.21
N GLY A 129 -1.50 5.18 -9.17
CA GLY A 129 -1.11 5.23 -10.59
C GLY A 129 0.04 6.18 -10.89
N ALA A 130 0.29 7.18 -10.02
CA ALA A 130 1.38 8.13 -10.15
C ALA A 130 2.60 7.83 -9.25
N ALA A 131 2.50 6.83 -8.34
CA ALA A 131 3.53 6.53 -7.36
C ALA A 131 4.71 5.75 -7.95
N ASP A 132 5.92 6.07 -7.51
CA ASP A 132 7.14 5.33 -7.83
C ASP A 132 7.46 4.24 -6.81
N LEU A 133 7.01 4.42 -5.56
CA LEU A 133 7.19 3.50 -4.44
C LEU A 133 6.04 3.69 -3.45
N VAL A 134 5.53 2.58 -2.92
CA VAL A 134 4.65 2.59 -1.75
C VAL A 134 5.45 2.25 -0.50
N THR A 135 5.29 3.04 0.56
CA THR A 135 5.79 2.70 1.89
C THR A 135 4.66 2.15 2.75
N TYR A 136 4.88 0.98 3.34
CA TYR A 136 3.93 0.32 4.22
C TYR A 136 4.63 -0.22 5.49
N PRO A 137 5.23 0.68 6.30
CA PRO A 137 6.07 0.30 7.44
C PRO A 137 5.25 -0.01 8.69
N SER A 138 4.02 -0.47 8.55
CA SER A 138 3.11 -0.76 9.66
C SER A 138 3.72 -1.74 10.67
N LEU A 139 3.56 -1.44 11.96
CA LEU A 139 4.07 -2.29 13.04
C LEU A 139 3.22 -3.56 13.20
N TYR A 140 1.92 -3.43 12.99
CA TYR A 140 0.99 -4.55 12.98
C TYR A 140 -0.23 -4.27 12.11
N GLU A 141 -0.73 -5.32 11.45
CA GLU A 141 -1.91 -5.33 10.60
C GLU A 141 -2.67 -6.65 10.72
N GLY A 142 -3.98 -6.60 10.48
CA GLY A 142 -4.78 -7.81 10.36
C GLY A 142 -4.52 -8.55 9.04
N PHE A 143 -4.35 -7.80 7.95
CA PHE A 143 -3.94 -8.30 6.64
C PHE A 143 -3.12 -7.23 5.89
N GLY A 144 -3.72 -6.06 5.59
CA GLY A 144 -3.08 -4.94 4.91
C GLY A 144 -3.63 -4.70 3.50
N ASN A 145 -4.79 -4.05 3.39
CA ASN A 145 -5.40 -3.76 2.09
C ASN A 145 -4.49 -2.93 1.20
N ALA A 146 -3.82 -1.91 1.76
CA ALA A 146 -2.89 -1.07 1.02
C ALA A 146 -1.73 -1.87 0.37
N LEU A 147 -1.35 -3.03 0.93
CA LEU A 147 -0.40 -3.94 0.30
C LEU A 147 -0.99 -4.60 -0.95
N LEU A 148 -2.25 -5.07 -0.88
CA LEU A 148 -2.92 -5.63 -2.06
C LEU A 148 -3.17 -4.58 -3.13
N GLU A 149 -3.54 -3.37 -2.74
CA GLU A 149 -3.71 -2.24 -3.64
C GLU A 149 -2.40 -1.93 -4.36
N ALA A 150 -1.27 -1.86 -3.66
CA ALA A 150 0.03 -1.66 -4.28
C ALA A 150 0.38 -2.77 -5.30
N PHE A 151 0.03 -4.03 -5.01
CA PHE A 151 0.22 -5.13 -5.97
C PHE A 151 -0.72 -4.99 -7.19
N TYR A 152 -1.96 -4.59 -6.97
CA TYR A 152 -2.94 -4.38 -8.03
C TYR A 152 -2.52 -3.24 -8.97
N TYR A 153 -2.10 -2.10 -8.40
CA TYR A 153 -1.63 -0.93 -9.17
C TYR A 153 -0.19 -1.09 -9.70
N ARG A 154 0.46 -2.23 -9.46
CA ARG A 154 1.83 -2.51 -9.91
C ARG A 154 2.84 -1.47 -9.42
N VAL A 155 2.79 -1.14 -8.14
CA VAL A 155 3.76 -0.25 -7.49
C VAL A 155 4.70 -1.06 -6.60
N PRO A 156 6.02 -0.84 -6.63
CA PRO A 156 6.94 -1.45 -5.69
C PRO A 156 6.58 -1.11 -4.24
N VAL A 157 6.77 -2.05 -3.31
CA VAL A 157 6.40 -1.85 -1.91
C VAL A 157 7.61 -2.02 -1.00
N LEU A 158 7.82 -1.02 -0.14
CA LEU A 158 8.62 -1.15 1.07
C LEU A 158 7.69 -1.49 2.23
N ILE A 159 7.95 -2.58 2.93
CA ILE A 159 7.08 -3.11 3.99
C ILE A 159 7.87 -3.42 5.25
N ASN A 160 7.28 -3.18 6.41
CA ASN A 160 7.75 -3.79 7.65
C ASN A 160 7.19 -5.21 7.78
N ARG A 161 8.01 -6.16 8.22
CA ARG A 161 7.65 -7.57 8.38
C ARG A 161 6.80 -7.78 9.63
N TYR A 162 5.52 -7.35 9.59
CA TYR A 162 4.57 -7.62 10.67
C TYR A 162 4.14 -9.11 10.67
N SER A 163 3.59 -9.58 11.78
CA SER A 163 3.35 -11.01 12.02
C SER A 163 2.53 -11.72 10.93
N ILE A 164 1.44 -11.11 10.46
CA ILE A 164 0.60 -11.69 9.40
C ILE A 164 1.33 -11.72 8.06
N PHE A 165 2.13 -10.69 7.74
CA PHE A 165 2.96 -10.71 6.54
C PHE A 165 3.92 -11.91 6.55
N ILE A 166 4.65 -12.10 7.64
CA ILE A 166 5.61 -13.20 7.80
C ILE A 166 4.93 -14.57 7.69
N GLN A 167 3.75 -14.73 8.31
CA GLN A 167 3.08 -16.02 8.40
C GLN A 167 2.29 -16.40 7.16
N ASP A 168 1.58 -15.40 6.56
CA ASP A 168 0.55 -15.70 5.55
C ASP A 168 0.88 -15.15 4.15
N ILE A 169 1.73 -14.12 4.04
CA ILE A 169 1.97 -13.42 2.76
C ILE A 169 3.36 -13.72 2.21
N GLU A 170 4.41 -13.48 2.99
CA GLU A 170 5.81 -13.68 2.61
C GLU A 170 6.10 -15.10 2.07
N PRO A 171 5.56 -16.21 2.67
CA PRO A 171 5.80 -17.56 2.18
C PRO A 171 5.24 -17.85 0.79
N LYS A 172 4.38 -16.99 0.25
CA LYS A 172 3.86 -17.12 -1.12
C LYS A 172 4.85 -16.61 -2.18
N GLY A 173 5.96 -15.98 -1.76
CA GLY A 173 7.05 -15.58 -2.63
C GLY A 173 6.91 -14.18 -3.23
N PHE A 174 6.16 -13.29 -2.60
CA PHE A 174 6.12 -11.88 -3.01
C PHE A 174 7.49 -11.22 -2.91
N LYS A 175 7.84 -10.43 -3.92
CA LYS A 175 9.06 -9.62 -3.95
C LYS A 175 8.74 -8.25 -3.35
N THR A 176 9.27 -7.95 -2.17
CA THR A 176 9.09 -6.68 -1.47
C THR A 176 10.42 -6.16 -0.94
N ILE A 177 10.50 -4.85 -0.72
CA ILE A 177 11.62 -4.24 0.00
C ILE A 177 11.27 -4.35 1.48
N SER A 178 11.80 -5.37 2.15
CA SER A 178 11.37 -5.71 3.51
C SER A 178 12.30 -5.14 4.57
N MET A 179 11.73 -4.55 5.62
CA MET A 179 12.44 -4.15 6.84
C MET A 179 11.92 -4.95 8.05
N ASP A 180 12.73 -5.01 9.08
CA ASP A 180 12.44 -5.75 10.32
C ASP A 180 12.53 -4.79 11.52
N GLY A 181 11.55 -3.88 11.60
CA GLY A 181 11.41 -2.90 12.67
C GLY A 181 12.30 -1.66 12.55
N TYR A 182 13.32 -1.63 11.69
CA TYR A 182 14.24 -0.48 11.54
C TYR A 182 14.83 -0.38 10.14
N VAL A 183 15.24 0.84 9.79
CA VAL A 183 15.81 1.16 8.48
C VAL A 183 17.31 0.89 8.50
N THR A 184 17.80 -0.02 7.65
CA THR A 184 19.22 -0.34 7.51
C THR A 184 19.85 0.32 6.28
N PRO A 185 21.18 0.41 6.18
CA PRO A 185 21.85 0.86 4.97
C PRO A 185 21.54 -0.01 3.75
N GLU A 186 21.41 -1.32 3.94
CA GLU A 186 21.10 -2.30 2.89
C GLU A 186 19.70 -2.07 2.34
N LEU A 187 18.71 -1.79 3.22
CA LEU A 187 17.37 -1.41 2.81
C LEU A 187 17.39 -0.18 1.90
N ILE A 188 18.13 0.86 2.27
CA ILE A 188 18.26 2.09 1.48
C ILE A 188 18.94 1.82 0.14
N LYS A 189 19.94 0.95 0.10
CA LYS A 189 20.58 0.52 -1.15
C LYS A 189 19.56 -0.14 -2.06
N THR A 190 18.76 -1.10 -1.55
CA THR A 190 17.72 -1.78 -2.31
C THR A 190 16.65 -0.79 -2.83
N VAL A 191 16.21 0.18 -2.01
CA VAL A 191 15.28 1.22 -2.47
C VAL A 191 15.86 2.00 -3.65
N ARG A 192 17.13 2.43 -3.57
CA ARG A 192 17.79 3.15 -4.67
C ARG A 192 17.85 2.32 -5.95
N GLU A 193 18.20 1.04 -5.83
CA GLU A 193 18.28 0.11 -6.98
C GLU A 193 16.91 -0.01 -7.67
N ILE A 194 15.84 -0.22 -6.90
CA ILE A 194 14.48 -0.33 -7.44
C ILE A 194 14.00 0.99 -8.07
N LEU A 195 14.33 2.14 -7.48
CA LEU A 195 13.96 3.44 -8.04
C LEU A 195 14.75 3.75 -9.33
N ALA A 196 16.01 3.33 -9.42
CA ALA A 196 16.89 3.61 -10.55
C ALA A 196 16.70 2.63 -11.73
N ASP A 197 16.41 1.35 -11.45
CA ASP A 197 16.31 0.30 -12.46
C ASP A 197 14.85 0.00 -12.82
N ARG A 198 14.41 0.52 -13.97
CA ARG A 198 13.06 0.28 -14.50
C ARG A 198 12.78 -1.19 -14.80
N GLY A 199 13.78 -1.94 -15.26
CA GLY A 199 13.64 -3.37 -15.59
C GLY A 199 13.39 -4.19 -14.33
N LEU A 200 14.23 -3.99 -13.31
CA LEU A 200 14.09 -4.65 -12.01
C LEU A 200 12.75 -4.32 -11.35
N ARG A 201 12.34 -3.05 -11.39
CA ARG A 201 11.03 -2.60 -10.90
C ARG A 201 9.88 -3.31 -11.61
N GLN A 202 9.90 -3.34 -12.95
CA GLN A 202 8.86 -3.99 -13.76
C GLN A 202 8.76 -5.49 -13.46
N GLU A 203 9.88 -6.18 -13.36
CA GLU A 203 9.91 -7.60 -13.00
C GLU A 203 9.27 -7.84 -11.63
N MET A 204 9.62 -7.03 -10.63
CA MET A 204 9.09 -7.11 -9.27
C MET A 204 7.57 -6.94 -9.26
N VAL A 205 7.05 -5.88 -9.88
CA VAL A 205 5.61 -5.56 -9.79
C VAL A 205 4.75 -6.53 -10.59
N GLU A 206 5.20 -7.00 -11.75
CA GLU A 206 4.50 -8.01 -12.53
C GLU A 206 4.49 -9.39 -11.84
N HIS A 207 5.59 -9.74 -11.19
CA HIS A 207 5.63 -10.94 -10.36
C HIS A 207 4.61 -10.86 -9.21
N ASN A 208 4.57 -9.75 -8.49
CA ASN A 208 3.65 -9.54 -7.39
C ASN A 208 2.19 -9.51 -7.85
N PHE A 209 1.89 -8.84 -8.96
CA PHE A 209 0.55 -8.82 -9.52
C PHE A 209 0.05 -10.25 -9.84
N ARG A 210 0.86 -11.07 -10.51
CA ARG A 210 0.49 -12.47 -10.82
C ARG A 210 0.22 -13.29 -9.56
N LEU A 211 1.06 -13.13 -8.52
CA LEU A 211 0.85 -13.83 -7.25
C LEU A 211 -0.39 -13.32 -6.52
N ALA A 212 -0.60 -12.00 -6.48
CA ALA A 212 -1.76 -11.41 -5.83
C ALA A 212 -3.06 -11.86 -6.51
N ASN A 213 -3.13 -11.86 -7.84
CA ASN A 213 -4.26 -12.41 -8.57
C ASN A 213 -4.49 -13.90 -8.24
N ARG A 214 -3.41 -14.69 -8.18
CA ARG A 214 -3.50 -16.13 -7.85
C ARG A 214 -4.06 -16.41 -6.45
N TYR A 215 -3.75 -15.57 -5.45
CA TYR A 215 -4.06 -15.86 -4.05
C TYR A 215 -5.17 -14.99 -3.46
N TYR A 216 -5.44 -13.82 -4.04
CA TYR A 216 -6.27 -12.76 -3.45
C TYR A 216 -7.30 -12.17 -4.43
N SER A 217 -7.66 -12.90 -5.49
CA SER A 217 -8.72 -12.49 -6.43
C SER A 217 -10.12 -12.93 -5.93
N TYR A 218 -11.15 -12.32 -6.51
CA TYR A 218 -12.54 -12.74 -6.25
C TYR A 218 -12.82 -14.20 -6.61
N SER A 219 -12.11 -14.78 -7.56
CA SER A 219 -12.22 -16.22 -7.88
C SER A 219 -11.80 -17.10 -6.70
N ILE A 220 -10.79 -16.68 -5.94
CA ILE A 220 -10.34 -17.37 -4.72
C ILE A 220 -11.39 -17.21 -3.61
N LEU A 221 -11.91 -16.00 -3.41
CA LEU A 221 -12.97 -15.75 -2.43
C LEU A 221 -14.18 -16.65 -2.70
N ARG A 222 -14.67 -16.65 -3.95
CA ARG A 222 -15.80 -17.49 -4.37
C ARG A 222 -15.58 -18.95 -4.03
N ARG A 223 -14.41 -19.50 -4.40
CA ARG A 223 -14.05 -20.89 -4.11
C ARG A 223 -14.03 -21.17 -2.61
N ARG A 224 -13.45 -20.28 -1.80
CA ARG A 224 -13.40 -20.44 -0.34
C ARG A 224 -14.80 -20.43 0.28
N LEU A 225 -15.66 -19.50 -0.14
CA LEU A 225 -17.03 -19.42 0.32
C LEU A 225 -17.87 -20.64 -0.10
N GLN A 226 -17.73 -21.12 -1.33
CA GLN A 226 -18.38 -22.34 -1.78
C GLN A 226 -17.97 -23.55 -0.93
N THR A 227 -16.66 -23.75 -0.71
CA THR A 227 -16.16 -24.81 0.17
C THR A 227 -16.73 -24.70 1.57
N LEU A 228 -16.85 -23.48 2.10
CA LEU A 228 -17.39 -23.23 3.43
C LEU A 228 -18.88 -23.58 3.50
N LEU A 229 -19.66 -23.18 2.50
CA LEU A 229 -21.10 -23.51 2.40
C LEU A 229 -21.34 -25.01 2.29
N ILE A 230 -20.58 -25.71 1.45
CA ILE A 230 -20.65 -27.18 1.32
C ILE A 230 -20.37 -27.85 2.68
N ASN A 231 -19.30 -27.44 3.36
CA ASN A 231 -18.91 -28.03 4.63
C ASN A 231 -19.87 -27.75 5.79
N VAL A 232 -20.56 -26.60 5.77
CA VAL A 232 -21.46 -26.18 6.86
C VAL A 232 -22.89 -26.62 6.61
N LEU A 233 -23.36 -26.56 5.36
CA LEU A 233 -24.77 -26.80 5.01
C LEU A 233 -25.01 -28.18 4.41
N GLY A 234 -23.96 -28.96 4.11
CA GLY A 234 -24.09 -30.27 3.46
C GLY A 234 -24.73 -30.17 2.07
N MET A 235 -24.57 -29.03 1.39
CA MET A 235 -25.11 -28.82 0.03
C MET A 235 -24.05 -29.33 -0.96
N ASP A 236 -24.38 -30.37 -1.72
CA ASP A 236 -23.62 -30.84 -2.88
C ASP A 236 -23.84 -29.93 -4.10
#